data_ba0458d6e000fe51c396049dff343bca
#
_entry.id   ba0458d6e000fe51c396049dff343bca
#
_cell.length_a   1.000
_cell.length_b   1.000
_cell.length_c   1.000
_cell.angle_alpha   90.00
_cell.angle_beta   90.00
_cell.angle_gamma   90.00
#
_symmetry.space_group_name_H-M   'P 1'
#
loop_
_entity.id
_entity.type
_entity.pdbx_description
1 polymer ?
#
loop_
_entity_poly.entity_id
_entity_poly.type
_entity_poly.pdbx_seq_one_letter_code
_entity_poly.pdbx_strand_id
1 'polypeptide(L)'
;FYYTTVGYMENFLPSSEIDYGIIPCPKYDAEQKEYISCAWPSSSFSVAIPSYIAGERLEWVGMFLEAYCFLGYEMIKPVKYDSLVKYQVALDETSSKILDIIFGNMYFDINLVSNLGGSRTFIGTTIVQGMGGYTGKYLGISGLISADIAKFSALTKK
;
A
#
# COMPACT_ATOMS: atom_id res chain seq x y z
N PHE A 1 18.01 12.15 3.02
CA PHE A 1 16.99 11.19 2.55
C PHE A 1 15.68 11.46 3.27
N TYR A 2 14.59 11.48 2.52
CA TYR A 2 13.26 11.62 3.06
C TYR A 2 12.39 10.46 2.56
N TYR A 3 11.85 9.66 3.47
CA TYR A 3 10.96 8.55 3.15
C TYR A 3 9.51 9.02 3.24
N THR A 4 8.78 8.94 2.14
CA THR A 4 7.42 9.47 2.06
C THR A 4 6.56 8.73 1.03
N THR A 5 5.29 9.09 0.96
CA THR A 5 4.37 8.59 -0.07
C THR A 5 4.41 9.47 -1.31
N VAL A 6 4.09 8.89 -2.47
CA VAL A 6 4.00 9.66 -3.73
C VAL A 6 2.99 10.80 -3.63
N GLY A 7 1.86 10.60 -2.94
CA GLY A 7 0.88 11.65 -2.72
C GLY A 7 1.40 12.83 -1.88
N TYR A 8 2.31 12.58 -0.95
CA TYR A 8 2.99 13.66 -0.23
C TYR A 8 3.96 14.41 -1.14
N MET A 9 4.73 13.68 -1.96
CA MET A 9 5.64 14.28 -2.92
C MET A 9 4.89 15.21 -3.90
N GLU A 10 3.75 14.77 -4.41
CA GLU A 10 2.88 15.53 -5.33
C GLU A 10 2.46 16.89 -4.75
N ASN A 11 2.20 16.96 -3.46
CA ASN A 11 1.71 18.19 -2.81
C ASN A 11 2.81 19.13 -2.32
N PHE A 12 3.99 18.63 -1.98
CA PHE A 12 5.02 19.42 -1.33
C PHE A 12 6.25 19.68 -2.20
N LEU A 13 6.66 18.74 -3.03
CA LEU A 13 7.88 18.87 -3.80
C LEU A 13 7.80 19.89 -4.95
N PRO A 14 6.69 20.08 -5.66
CA PRO A 14 6.61 21.10 -6.71
C PRO A 14 6.86 22.52 -6.23
N SER A 15 6.63 22.79 -4.94
CA SER A 15 6.90 24.09 -4.31
C SER A 15 8.28 24.19 -3.66
N SER A 16 9.08 23.12 -3.72
CA SER A 16 10.41 23.08 -3.13
C SER A 16 11.44 23.69 -4.09
N GLU A 17 12.34 24.51 -3.55
CA GLU A 17 13.52 25.01 -4.27
C GLU A 17 14.70 24.02 -4.28
N ILE A 18 14.51 22.82 -3.71
CA ILE A 18 15.56 21.82 -3.57
C ILE A 18 15.48 20.84 -4.72
N ASP A 19 16.59 20.65 -5.42
CA ASP A 19 16.74 19.57 -6.39
C ASP A 19 16.74 18.22 -5.67
N TYR A 20 15.94 17.28 -6.14
CA TYR A 20 15.82 15.95 -5.57
C TYR A 20 15.75 14.88 -6.66
N GLY A 21 16.17 13.68 -6.32
CA GLY A 21 15.98 12.47 -7.12
C GLY A 21 15.05 11.50 -6.40
N ILE A 22 14.38 10.66 -7.16
CA ILE A 22 13.48 9.63 -6.64
C ILE A 22 14.21 8.29 -6.69
N ILE A 23 14.10 7.52 -5.63
CA ILE A 23 14.59 6.15 -5.56
C ILE A 23 13.49 5.22 -5.03
N PRO A 24 13.40 3.97 -5.50
CA PRO A 24 12.44 3.01 -4.98
C PRO A 24 12.84 2.58 -3.57
N CYS A 25 11.89 2.01 -2.84
CA CYS A 25 12.19 1.35 -1.57
C CYS A 25 13.28 0.27 -1.81
N PRO A 26 14.36 0.23 -0.99
CA PRO A 26 15.44 -0.72 -1.21
C PRO A 26 14.95 -2.15 -1.09
N LYS A 27 15.58 -3.05 -1.84
CA LYS A 27 15.37 -4.49 -1.73
C LYS A 27 15.86 -4.99 -0.39
N TYR A 28 15.21 -6.02 0.14
CA TYR A 28 15.63 -6.67 1.39
C TYR A 28 17.00 -7.33 1.23
N ASP A 29 17.22 -8.03 0.12
CA ASP A 29 18.48 -8.70 -0.22
C ASP A 29 18.70 -8.76 -1.75
N ALA A 30 19.79 -9.37 -2.16
CA ALA A 30 20.15 -9.55 -3.57
C ALA A 30 19.28 -10.59 -4.30
N GLU A 31 18.60 -11.47 -3.59
CA GLU A 31 17.74 -12.51 -4.15
C GLU A 31 16.35 -11.98 -4.51
N GLN A 32 15.94 -10.88 -3.89
CA GLN A 32 14.69 -10.21 -4.23
C GLN A 32 14.75 -9.69 -5.67
N LYS A 33 13.89 -10.22 -6.55
CA LYS A 33 13.92 -9.90 -7.98
C LYS A 33 13.44 -8.48 -8.27
N GLU A 34 12.31 -8.09 -7.67
CA GLU A 34 11.66 -6.81 -7.96
C GLU A 34 11.73 -5.84 -6.79
N TYR A 35 11.71 -4.53 -7.09
CA TYR A 35 11.45 -3.53 -6.09
C TYR A 35 9.97 -3.58 -5.71
N ILE A 36 9.66 -3.58 -4.43
CA ILE A 36 8.28 -3.65 -3.93
C ILE A 36 7.92 -2.31 -3.30
N SER A 37 6.80 -1.75 -3.73
CA SER A 37 6.23 -0.53 -3.15
C SER A 37 4.90 -0.86 -2.48
N CYS A 38 4.76 -0.47 -1.22
CA CYS A 38 3.54 -0.77 -0.47
C CYS A 38 2.52 0.37 -0.59
N ALA A 39 1.29 0.03 -0.96
CA ALA A 39 0.19 0.98 -0.91
C ALA A 39 -0.17 1.29 0.55
N TRP A 40 -0.25 2.58 0.89
CA TRP A 40 -0.57 3.01 2.25
C TRP A 40 -2.04 2.75 2.59
N PRO A 41 -2.37 2.08 3.71
CA PRO A 41 -3.72 1.64 4.00
C PRO A 41 -4.73 2.78 4.19
N SER A 42 -4.30 3.93 4.69
CA SER A 42 -5.19 5.10 4.83
C SER A 42 -5.60 5.73 3.50
N SER A 43 -4.91 5.40 2.42
CA SER A 43 -5.24 5.81 1.05
C SER A 43 -6.00 4.72 0.28
N SER A 44 -6.22 3.57 0.90
CA SER A 44 -6.92 2.44 0.28
C SER A 44 -8.37 2.43 0.74
N PHE A 45 -9.28 2.67 -0.19
CA PHE A 45 -10.71 2.58 0.07
C PHE A 45 -11.20 1.16 -0.19
N SER A 46 -12.00 0.64 0.72
CA SER A 46 -12.69 -0.63 0.54
C SER A 46 -14.17 -0.39 0.33
N VAL A 47 -14.76 -1.12 -0.60
CA VAL A 47 -16.22 -1.13 -0.79
C VAL A 47 -16.78 -2.33 -0.06
N ALA A 48 -17.75 -2.10 0.81
CA ALA A 48 -18.47 -3.15 1.50
C ALA A 48 -19.90 -3.23 0.97
N ILE A 49 -20.33 -4.44 0.64
CA ILE A 49 -21.72 -4.71 0.23
C ILE A 49 -22.44 -5.26 1.47
N PRO A 50 -23.57 -4.64 1.89
CA PRO A 50 -24.34 -5.15 3.02
C PRO A 50 -24.79 -6.60 2.79
N SER A 51 -24.70 -7.44 3.82
CA SER A 51 -24.98 -8.88 3.72
C SER A 51 -26.44 -9.23 3.36
N TYR A 52 -27.36 -8.29 3.50
CA TYR A 52 -28.76 -8.48 3.09
C TYR A 52 -29.00 -8.28 1.59
N ILE A 53 -28.01 -7.77 0.85
CA ILE A 53 -28.07 -7.68 -0.60
C ILE A 53 -27.75 -9.05 -1.17
N ALA A 54 -28.72 -9.67 -1.86
CA ALA A 54 -28.57 -11.01 -2.41
C ALA A 54 -29.28 -11.13 -3.77
N GLY A 55 -29.07 -12.27 -4.46
CA GLY A 55 -29.67 -12.56 -5.75
C GLY A 55 -29.31 -11.54 -6.82
N GLU A 56 -30.26 -11.23 -7.69
CA GLU A 56 -30.08 -10.34 -8.84
C GLU A 56 -29.50 -8.96 -8.45
N ARG A 57 -29.88 -8.42 -7.28
CA ARG A 57 -29.32 -7.15 -6.79
C ARG A 57 -27.84 -7.23 -6.51
N LEU A 58 -27.35 -8.36 -6.01
CA LEU A 58 -25.92 -8.57 -5.77
C LEU A 58 -25.15 -8.63 -7.09
N GLU A 59 -25.72 -9.29 -8.10
CA GLU A 59 -25.15 -9.35 -9.45
C GLU A 59 -25.04 -7.95 -10.07
N TRP A 60 -26.10 -7.15 -9.99
CA TRP A 60 -26.08 -5.75 -10.46
C TRP A 60 -25.02 -4.90 -9.76
N VAL A 61 -24.88 -5.05 -8.45
CA VAL A 61 -23.84 -4.34 -7.70
C VAL A 61 -22.44 -4.81 -8.13
N GLY A 62 -22.24 -6.12 -8.34
CA GLY A 62 -21.00 -6.68 -8.85
C GLY A 62 -20.63 -6.10 -10.21
N MET A 63 -21.54 -6.13 -11.17
CA MET A 63 -21.32 -5.56 -12.51
C MET A 63 -21.01 -4.07 -12.47
N PHE A 64 -21.71 -3.31 -11.61
CA PHE A 64 -21.44 -1.88 -11.45
C PHE A 64 -20.03 -1.64 -10.90
N LEU A 65 -19.62 -2.37 -9.87
CA LEU A 65 -18.30 -2.22 -9.27
C LEU A 65 -17.19 -2.61 -10.25
N GLU A 66 -17.38 -3.68 -11.02
CA GLU A 66 -16.41 -4.08 -12.04
C GLU A 66 -16.27 -3.02 -13.13
N ALA A 67 -17.37 -2.51 -13.66
CA ALA A 67 -17.37 -1.42 -14.64
C ALA A 67 -16.73 -0.15 -14.08
N TYR A 68 -17.02 0.19 -12.82
CA TYR A 68 -16.44 1.35 -12.15
C TYR A 68 -14.92 1.22 -11.99
N CYS A 69 -14.43 0.05 -11.57
CA CYS A 69 -12.99 -0.22 -11.44
C CYS A 69 -12.31 -0.22 -12.82
N PHE A 70 -12.93 -0.81 -13.83
CA PHE A 70 -12.41 -0.82 -15.19
C PHE A 70 -12.28 0.61 -15.76
N LEU A 71 -13.32 1.42 -15.66
CA LEU A 71 -13.27 2.82 -16.10
C LEU A 71 -12.26 3.64 -15.32
N GLY A 72 -12.12 3.40 -14.02
CA GLY A 72 -11.09 4.02 -13.20
C GLY A 72 -9.69 3.68 -13.67
N TYR A 73 -9.45 2.43 -14.01
CA TYR A 73 -8.16 1.98 -14.54
C TYR A 73 -7.86 2.59 -15.91
N GLU A 74 -8.81 2.56 -16.84
CA GLU A 74 -8.61 3.03 -18.21
C GLU A 74 -8.56 4.57 -18.33
N MET A 75 -9.35 5.29 -17.53
CA MET A 75 -9.51 6.73 -17.69
C MET A 75 -8.75 7.54 -16.63
N ILE A 76 -8.83 7.15 -15.35
CA ILE A 76 -8.27 7.95 -14.24
C ILE A 76 -6.79 7.67 -14.07
N LYS A 77 -6.38 6.41 -14.13
CA LYS A 77 -4.98 6.01 -13.93
C LYS A 77 -4.03 6.71 -14.93
N PRO A 78 -4.27 6.71 -16.25
CA PRO A 78 -3.39 7.42 -17.18
C PRO A 78 -3.30 8.92 -16.87
N VAL A 79 -4.44 9.57 -16.65
CA VAL A 79 -4.46 11.02 -16.37
C VAL A 79 -3.74 11.33 -15.07
N LYS A 80 -4.04 10.61 -14.00
CA LYS A 80 -3.42 10.84 -12.69
C LYS A 80 -1.93 10.50 -12.71
N TYR A 81 -1.56 9.37 -13.29
CA TYR A 81 -0.19 8.88 -13.27
C TYR A 81 0.69 9.60 -14.31
N ASP A 82 0.31 9.55 -15.58
CA ASP A 82 1.14 10.06 -16.65
C ASP A 82 1.19 11.59 -16.67
N SER A 83 0.06 12.25 -16.45
CA SER A 83 -0.01 13.70 -16.56
C SER A 83 0.32 14.45 -15.27
N LEU A 84 -0.10 13.96 -14.11
CA LEU A 84 0.11 14.68 -12.86
C LEU A 84 1.38 14.22 -12.14
N VAL A 85 1.53 12.93 -11.90
CA VAL A 85 2.65 12.43 -11.10
C VAL A 85 3.98 12.60 -11.84
N LYS A 86 4.08 12.14 -13.08
CA LYS A 86 5.33 12.24 -13.84
C LYS A 86 5.76 13.67 -14.10
N TYR A 87 4.84 14.54 -14.53
CA TYR A 87 5.20 15.93 -14.86
C TYR A 87 5.40 16.83 -13.65
N GLN A 88 4.74 16.52 -12.52
CA GLN A 88 4.86 17.37 -11.33
C GLN A 88 5.95 16.92 -10.37
N VAL A 89 6.26 15.62 -10.33
CA VAL A 89 7.15 15.02 -9.33
C VAL A 89 8.49 14.59 -9.93
N ALA A 90 8.51 14.11 -11.17
CA ALA A 90 9.76 13.70 -11.80
C ALA A 90 10.46 14.91 -12.44
N LEU A 91 11.60 15.31 -11.88
CA LEU A 91 12.44 16.39 -12.41
C LEU A 91 13.32 15.96 -13.58
N ASP A 92 13.52 14.65 -13.75
CA ASP A 92 14.38 14.07 -14.78
C ASP A 92 13.83 12.73 -15.30
N GLU A 93 14.38 12.26 -16.42
CA GLU A 93 13.98 10.99 -17.05
C GLU A 93 14.24 9.77 -16.16
N THR A 94 15.28 9.81 -15.32
CA THR A 94 15.61 8.73 -14.39
C THR A 94 14.54 8.62 -13.32
N SER A 95 14.15 9.73 -12.71
CA SER A 95 13.05 9.80 -11.73
C SER A 95 11.72 9.31 -12.33
N SER A 96 11.45 9.64 -13.60
CA SER A 96 10.26 9.12 -14.29
C SER A 96 10.27 7.60 -14.43
N LYS A 97 11.41 7.00 -14.83
CA LYS A 97 11.56 5.53 -14.91
C LYS A 97 11.44 4.86 -13.53
N ILE A 98 11.95 5.51 -12.49
CA ILE A 98 11.80 5.00 -11.12
C ILE A 98 10.34 5.02 -10.66
N LEU A 99 9.57 6.04 -11.02
CA LEU A 99 8.12 6.07 -10.75
C LEU A 99 7.40 4.93 -11.47
N ASP A 100 7.77 4.58 -12.71
CA ASP A 100 7.21 3.41 -13.40
C ASP A 100 7.46 2.11 -12.62
N ILE A 101 8.67 1.94 -12.06
CA ILE A 101 9.01 0.78 -11.22
C ILE A 101 8.18 0.78 -9.93
N ILE A 102 8.05 1.92 -9.26
CA ILE A 102 7.27 2.05 -8.02
C ILE A 102 5.80 1.69 -8.23
N PHE A 103 5.18 2.24 -9.28
CA PHE A 103 3.77 2.00 -9.57
C PHE A 103 3.49 0.65 -10.23
N GLY A 104 4.44 0.11 -10.99
CA GLY A 104 4.33 -1.22 -11.61
C GLY A 104 4.38 -2.35 -10.59
N ASN A 105 5.07 -2.14 -9.47
CA ASN A 105 5.28 -3.15 -8.43
C ASN A 105 4.57 -2.78 -7.12
N MET A 106 3.38 -2.19 -7.21
CA MET A 106 2.57 -1.89 -6.03
C MET A 106 2.00 -3.17 -5.41
N TYR A 107 2.17 -3.26 -4.10
CA TYR A 107 1.72 -4.37 -3.29
C TYR A 107 0.78 -3.89 -2.18
N PHE A 108 -0.30 -4.64 -1.97
CA PHE A 108 -1.20 -4.41 -0.85
C PHE A 108 -0.90 -5.41 0.27
N ASP A 109 -0.34 -4.91 1.35
CA ASP A 109 -0.10 -5.75 2.52
C ASP A 109 -1.38 -5.84 3.37
N ILE A 110 -1.96 -7.02 3.43
CA ILE A 110 -3.15 -7.29 4.24
C ILE A 110 -2.93 -6.95 5.72
N ASN A 111 -1.71 -7.06 6.20
CA ASN A 111 -1.37 -6.72 7.57
C ASN A 111 -1.48 -5.22 7.84
N LEU A 112 -1.18 -4.37 6.87
CA LEU A 112 -1.35 -2.92 7.00
C LEU A 112 -2.81 -2.53 7.17
N VAL A 113 -3.74 -3.29 6.56
CA VAL A 113 -5.18 -3.06 6.66
C VAL A 113 -5.75 -3.69 7.94
N SER A 114 -5.46 -4.96 8.18
CA SER A 114 -6.04 -5.74 9.26
C SER A 114 -5.31 -5.59 10.61
N ASN A 115 -4.08 -5.05 10.60
CA ASN A 115 -3.24 -4.88 11.79
C ASN A 115 -3.14 -6.15 12.65
N LEU A 116 -2.86 -7.28 12.00
CA LEU A 116 -2.78 -8.59 12.66
C LEU A 116 -1.85 -8.56 13.89
N GLY A 117 -2.37 -8.92 15.04
CA GLY A 117 -1.63 -8.92 16.30
C GLY A 117 -1.02 -7.58 16.69
N GLY A 118 -1.47 -6.45 16.11
CA GLY A 118 -0.87 -5.13 16.34
C GLY A 118 0.47 -4.91 15.66
N SER A 119 0.85 -5.76 14.71
CA SER A 119 2.19 -5.79 14.08
C SER A 119 2.50 -4.55 13.22
N ARG A 120 1.48 -3.83 12.72
CA ARG A 120 1.68 -2.63 11.91
C ARG A 120 2.54 -1.56 12.59
N THR A 121 2.37 -1.38 13.88
CA THR A 121 3.11 -0.36 14.65
C THR A 121 4.35 -0.93 15.35
N PHE A 122 4.52 -2.25 15.32
CA PHE A 122 5.56 -2.94 16.08
C PHE A 122 6.97 -2.45 15.76
N ILE A 123 7.33 -2.39 14.47
CA ILE A 123 8.68 -1.98 14.06
C ILE A 123 8.95 -0.54 14.49
N GLY A 124 8.01 0.38 14.17
CA GLY A 124 8.14 1.79 14.53
C GLY A 124 8.27 2.01 16.02
N THR A 125 7.42 1.39 16.85
CA THR A 125 7.47 1.52 18.30
C THR A 125 8.71 0.87 18.89
N THR A 126 9.19 -0.24 18.33
CA THR A 126 10.39 -0.92 18.81
C THR A 126 11.65 -0.10 18.52
N ILE A 127 11.73 0.54 17.36
CA ILE A 127 12.85 1.44 17.02
C ILE A 127 12.87 2.64 17.98
N VAL A 128 11.73 3.30 18.19
CA VAL A 128 11.61 4.49 19.05
C VAL A 128 11.91 4.17 20.51
N GLN A 129 11.47 3.01 20.99
CA GLN A 129 11.69 2.56 22.37
C GLN A 129 13.06 1.91 22.61
N GLY A 130 13.87 1.78 21.56
CA GLY A 130 15.13 1.04 21.56
C GLY A 130 14.92 -0.47 21.34
N MET A 131 15.95 -1.10 20.78
CA MET A 131 15.92 -2.52 20.39
C MET A 131 15.93 -3.49 21.58
N GLY A 132 15.98 -2.99 22.81
CA GLY A 132 15.93 -3.84 24.01
C GLY A 132 14.64 -4.65 24.08
N GLY A 133 14.77 -5.97 24.26
CA GLY A 133 13.63 -6.88 24.35
C GLY A 133 12.93 -7.17 23.02
N TYR A 134 13.54 -6.86 21.87
CA TYR A 134 12.97 -7.12 20.54
C TYR A 134 12.48 -8.55 20.40
N THR A 135 13.29 -9.55 20.75
CA THR A 135 12.93 -10.97 20.63
C THR A 135 11.67 -11.34 21.42
N GLY A 136 11.58 -10.86 22.66
CA GLY A 136 10.39 -11.12 23.49
C GLY A 136 9.14 -10.45 22.95
N LYS A 137 9.25 -9.21 22.47
CA LYS A 137 8.15 -8.49 21.84
C LYS A 137 7.73 -9.16 20.53
N TYR A 138 8.68 -9.60 19.71
CA TYR A 138 8.42 -10.31 18.46
C TYR A 138 7.68 -11.64 18.70
N LEU A 139 8.11 -12.44 19.68
CA LEU A 139 7.43 -13.69 20.04
C LEU A 139 6.00 -13.44 20.53
N GLY A 140 5.78 -12.39 21.30
CA GLY A 140 4.44 -12.00 21.73
C GLY A 140 3.52 -11.65 20.54
N ILE A 141 4.00 -10.85 19.60
CA ILE A 141 3.24 -10.48 18.41
C ILE A 141 3.00 -11.65 17.49
N SER A 142 3.98 -12.54 17.28
CA SER A 142 3.82 -13.73 16.42
C SER A 142 2.69 -14.63 16.91
N GLY A 143 2.53 -14.80 18.22
CA GLY A 143 1.40 -15.51 18.82
C GLY A 143 0.05 -14.85 18.54
N LEU A 144 -0.03 -13.52 18.66
CA LEU A 144 -1.25 -12.76 18.35
C LEU A 144 -1.60 -12.81 16.87
N ILE A 145 -0.63 -12.69 15.98
CA ILE A 145 -0.83 -12.84 14.54
C ILE A 145 -1.40 -14.22 14.21
N SER A 146 -0.83 -15.27 14.77
CA SER A 146 -1.31 -16.65 14.55
C SER A 146 -2.75 -16.82 15.02
N ALA A 147 -3.12 -16.23 16.16
CA ALA A 147 -4.48 -16.26 16.68
C ALA A 147 -5.46 -15.51 15.76
N ASP A 148 -5.07 -14.36 15.24
CA ASP A 148 -5.92 -13.58 14.32
C ASP A 148 -6.08 -14.28 12.96
N ILE A 149 -5.02 -14.87 12.41
CA ILE A 149 -5.10 -15.71 11.20
C ILE A 149 -6.07 -16.88 11.41
N ALA A 150 -6.03 -17.54 12.55
CA ALA A 150 -6.96 -18.62 12.86
C ALA A 150 -8.43 -18.15 12.89
N LYS A 151 -8.70 -16.97 13.45
CA LYS A 151 -10.04 -16.34 13.42
C LYS A 151 -10.51 -16.07 11.99
N PHE A 152 -9.66 -15.45 11.14
CA PHE A 152 -9.98 -15.21 9.74
C PHE A 152 -10.27 -16.50 8.98
N SER A 153 -9.44 -17.52 9.16
CA SER A 153 -9.63 -18.84 8.52
C SER A 153 -10.93 -19.52 8.96
N ALA A 154 -11.41 -19.26 10.17
CA ALA A 154 -12.69 -19.79 10.64
C ALA A 154 -13.89 -19.05 10.00
N LEU A 155 -13.73 -17.78 9.65
CA LEU A 155 -14.79 -17.01 8.97
C LEU A 155 -14.94 -17.37 7.49
N THR A 156 -13.86 -17.79 6.82
CA THR A 156 -13.86 -18.16 5.39
C THR A 156 -14.34 -19.59 5.13
N LYS A 157 -14.51 -20.41 6.16
CA LYS A 157 -15.02 -21.79 6.04
C LYS A 157 -16.54 -21.92 6.18
N LYS A 158 -17.27 -20.83 6.22
CA LYS A 158 -18.73 -20.79 6.17
C LYS A 158 -19.20 -20.43 4.77
#